data_52e61f37cefb01f0a75a6e4e8d666cd1
#
_entry.id   52e61f37cefb01f0a75a6e4e8d666cd1
#
_cell.length_a   1.000
_cell.length_b   1.000
_cell.length_c   1.000
_cell.angle_alpha   90.00
_cell.angle_beta   90.00
_cell.angle_gamma   90.00
#
_symmetry.space_group_name_H-M   'P 1'
#
loop_
_entity.id
_entity.type
_entity.pdbx_description
1 polymer ?
#
loop_
_entity_poly.entity_id
_entity_poly.type
_entity_poly.pdbx_seq_one_letter_code
_entity_poly.pdbx_strand_id
1 'polypeptide(L)'
;LLLMLAVFFLCRKFFFSSAKDQMEEGWEDAPEMSVELLTPNPYSRPEIPLEKVNGIVIHYTANPGSSAKSNRNYFEGLKDSGQTYASSHFIVGLKGEIIQCIPSREIAYASNERNEDTLSIETCHPDESGRYNQATYDSLVELTAWLCHKFDLQSTDVIRHYDVTGKICPKAFVEDEQAWEQFRRDVQAGIDKLA
;
A
#
# COMPACT_ATOMS: atom_id res chain seq x y z
N LEU A 1 57.33 2.68 29.16
CA LEU A 1 56.59 3.09 27.94
C LEU A 1 55.26 2.30 27.93
N LEU A 2 54.19 2.87 28.56
CA LEU A 2 52.85 2.29 28.60
C LEU A 2 52.11 2.62 27.28
N LEU A 3 51.79 1.60 26.50
CA LEU A 3 50.84 1.73 25.39
C LEU A 3 49.42 1.62 25.98
N MET A 4 48.71 2.74 25.96
CA MET A 4 47.23 2.72 26.21
C MET A 4 46.53 2.22 24.95
N LEU A 5 45.96 1.02 25.02
CA LEU A 5 44.97 0.56 24.01
C LEU A 5 43.63 1.20 24.37
N ALA A 6 43.22 2.19 23.53
CA ALA A 6 41.88 2.72 23.56
C ALA A 6 40.95 1.75 22.82
N VAL A 7 40.16 0.98 23.58
CA VAL A 7 39.07 0.18 23.01
C VAL A 7 37.90 1.13 22.70
N PHE A 8 37.70 1.44 21.43
CA PHE A 8 36.51 2.12 20.95
C PHE A 8 35.35 1.13 20.98
N PHE A 9 34.55 1.18 22.05
CA PHE A 9 33.21 0.62 22.05
C PHE A 9 32.34 1.45 21.13
N LEU A 10 32.12 0.96 19.89
CA LEU A 10 31.04 1.44 19.03
C LEU A 10 29.71 0.98 19.66
N CYS A 11 29.15 1.80 20.53
CA CYS A 11 27.72 1.71 20.86
C CYS A 11 26.92 1.98 19.57
N ARG A 12 26.51 0.91 18.89
CA ARG A 12 25.40 0.99 17.95
C ARG A 12 24.16 1.39 18.76
N LYS A 13 23.88 2.69 18.81
CA LYS A 13 22.57 3.17 19.21
C LYS A 13 21.59 2.61 18.20
N PHE A 14 20.82 1.61 18.60
CA PHE A 14 19.57 1.30 17.92
C PHE A 14 18.65 2.50 18.14
N PHE A 15 18.68 3.44 17.21
CA PHE A 15 17.62 4.43 17.10
C PHE A 15 16.38 3.66 16.67
N PHE A 16 15.41 3.55 17.54
CA PHE A 16 14.03 3.36 17.12
C PHE A 16 13.67 4.61 16.31
N SER A 17 13.76 4.50 15.00
CA SER A 17 13.30 5.52 14.07
C SER A 17 11.81 5.73 14.32
N SER A 18 11.37 6.97 14.50
CA SER A 18 9.94 7.26 14.57
C SER A 18 9.30 6.91 13.21
N ALA A 19 7.97 6.70 13.17
CA ALA A 19 7.27 6.44 11.92
C ALA A 19 7.59 7.53 10.86
N LYS A 20 7.77 8.78 11.31
CA LYS A 20 8.14 9.92 10.47
C LYS A 20 9.55 9.81 9.86
N ASP A 21 10.49 9.15 10.55
CA ASP A 21 11.86 8.93 10.04
C ASP A 21 11.93 7.76 9.04
N GLN A 22 10.84 7.00 8.87
CA GLN A 22 10.73 5.90 7.91
C GLN A 22 9.95 6.30 6.65
N MET A 23 9.35 7.49 6.64
CA MET A 23 8.65 7.99 5.46
C MET A 23 9.63 8.25 4.32
N GLU A 24 9.16 8.02 3.11
CA GLU A 24 9.92 8.35 1.91
C GLU A 24 10.09 9.87 1.79
N GLU A 25 11.19 10.31 1.19
CA GLU A 25 11.46 11.73 0.97
C GLU A 25 10.33 12.36 0.12
N GLY A 26 9.85 13.53 0.54
CA GLY A 26 8.76 14.24 -0.13
C GLY A 26 7.36 13.70 0.20
N TRP A 27 7.21 12.96 1.30
CA TRP A 27 5.93 12.42 1.78
C TRP A 27 5.36 13.14 3.00
N GLU A 28 5.86 14.36 3.25
CA GLU A 28 5.47 15.15 4.43
C GLU A 28 3.99 15.50 4.45
N ASP A 29 3.36 15.61 3.27
CA ASP A 29 1.94 15.93 3.08
C ASP A 29 1.07 14.67 2.88
N ALA A 30 1.63 13.47 3.08
CA ALA A 30 0.88 12.23 2.96
C ALA A 30 -0.23 12.13 4.01
N PRO A 31 -1.34 11.43 3.71
CA PRO A 31 -2.30 11.03 4.72
C PRO A 31 -1.63 10.32 5.90
N GLU A 32 -2.22 10.46 7.09
CA GLU A 32 -1.69 9.78 8.27
C GLU A 32 -1.62 8.27 8.03
N MET A 33 -0.43 7.69 8.13
CA MET A 33 -0.21 6.26 7.92
C MET A 33 0.87 5.69 8.82
N SER A 34 0.78 4.39 9.07
CA SER A 34 1.83 3.61 9.72
C SER A 34 2.76 3.02 8.66
N VAL A 35 4.06 3.31 8.74
CA VAL A 35 5.06 2.68 7.87
C VAL A 35 5.53 1.40 8.53
N GLU A 36 5.08 0.26 8.01
CA GLU A 36 5.39 -1.08 8.52
C GLU A 36 5.90 -1.97 7.39
N LEU A 37 7.06 -1.60 6.85
CA LEU A 37 7.63 -2.29 5.69
C LEU A 37 7.83 -3.78 5.97
N LEU A 38 7.55 -4.58 4.95
CA LEU A 38 7.83 -6.01 4.97
C LEU A 38 9.35 -6.26 5.00
N THR A 39 9.76 -7.32 5.67
CA THR A 39 11.15 -7.78 5.62
C THR A 39 11.48 -8.18 4.17
N PRO A 40 12.62 -7.73 3.60
CA PRO A 40 13.05 -8.17 2.28
C PRO A 40 13.09 -9.69 2.15
N ASN A 41 12.41 -10.22 1.13
CA ASN A 41 12.34 -11.65 0.84
C ASN A 41 11.78 -11.88 -0.58
N PRO A 42 12.04 -13.05 -1.20
CA PRO A 42 11.60 -13.33 -2.57
C PRO A 42 10.07 -13.35 -2.76
N TYR A 43 9.28 -13.62 -1.72
CA TYR A 43 7.85 -13.95 -1.85
C TYR A 43 6.91 -12.75 -1.69
N SER A 44 7.31 -11.73 -0.92
CA SER A 44 6.44 -10.57 -0.67
C SER A 44 7.13 -9.21 -0.79
N ARG A 45 8.45 -9.14 -0.68
CA ARG A 45 9.23 -7.91 -0.91
C ARG A 45 10.58 -8.23 -1.55
N PRO A 46 10.63 -8.37 -2.89
CA PRO A 46 11.84 -8.76 -3.62
C PRO A 46 12.88 -7.64 -3.76
N GLU A 47 12.56 -6.40 -3.34
CA GLU A 47 13.40 -5.20 -3.53
C GLU A 47 13.72 -4.92 -5.00
N ILE A 48 12.83 -5.31 -5.92
CA ILE A 48 12.95 -4.98 -7.34
C ILE A 48 12.52 -3.52 -7.53
N PRO A 49 13.32 -2.67 -8.19
CA PRO A 49 12.97 -1.28 -8.42
C PRO A 49 11.68 -1.12 -9.24
N LEU A 50 10.82 -0.18 -8.83
CA LEU A 50 9.71 0.34 -9.62
C LEU A 50 10.18 1.63 -10.29
N GLU A 51 10.52 1.54 -11.58
CA GLU A 51 11.17 2.65 -12.29
C GLU A 51 10.22 3.81 -12.59
N LYS A 52 8.92 3.53 -12.74
CA LYS A 52 7.90 4.52 -13.02
C LYS A 52 6.55 4.06 -12.51
N VAL A 53 5.77 4.99 -11.95
CA VAL A 53 4.38 4.76 -11.58
C VAL A 53 3.49 5.32 -12.69
N ASN A 54 2.76 4.45 -13.39
CA ASN A 54 1.83 4.79 -14.45
C ASN A 54 0.36 4.56 -14.06
N GLY A 55 0.09 4.14 -12.83
CA GLY A 55 -1.25 3.94 -12.33
C GLY A 55 -1.32 3.38 -10.93
N ILE A 56 -2.54 3.30 -10.42
CA ILE A 56 -2.85 2.73 -9.10
C ILE A 56 -3.87 1.62 -9.30
N VAL A 57 -3.61 0.44 -8.75
CA VAL A 57 -4.53 -0.70 -8.80
C VAL A 57 -5.20 -0.88 -7.45
N ILE A 58 -6.53 -0.86 -7.48
CA ILE A 58 -7.35 -1.08 -6.29
C ILE A 58 -7.70 -2.57 -6.17
N HIS A 59 -7.48 -3.10 -4.97
CA HIS A 59 -7.79 -4.46 -4.57
C HIS A 59 -8.68 -4.49 -3.35
N TYR A 60 -9.16 -5.65 -2.99
CA TYR A 60 -9.77 -5.94 -1.68
C TYR A 60 -9.17 -7.23 -1.13
N THR A 61 -9.07 -7.33 0.18
CA THR A 61 -8.40 -8.45 0.85
C THR A 61 -9.08 -9.80 0.66
N ALA A 62 -10.35 -9.82 0.22
CA ALA A 62 -11.21 -11.02 0.17
C ALA A 62 -11.20 -11.81 1.50
N ASN A 63 -11.00 -11.12 2.62
CA ASN A 63 -10.90 -11.68 3.97
C ASN A 63 -11.79 -10.84 4.92
N PRO A 64 -13.12 -11.10 4.93
CA PRO A 64 -14.09 -10.28 5.63
C PRO A 64 -13.77 -10.11 7.11
N GLY A 65 -13.88 -8.87 7.60
CA GLY A 65 -13.67 -8.52 9.01
C GLY A 65 -12.21 -8.54 9.46
N SER A 66 -11.25 -8.85 8.57
CA SER A 66 -9.83 -8.80 8.92
C SER A 66 -9.31 -7.37 9.02
N SER A 67 -8.34 -7.14 9.91
CA SER A 67 -7.69 -5.83 10.05
C SER A 67 -6.57 -5.64 9.03
N ALA A 68 -6.20 -4.36 8.76
CA ALA A 68 -5.04 -4.04 7.94
C ALA A 68 -3.77 -4.72 8.48
N LYS A 69 -3.58 -4.73 9.81
CA LYS A 69 -2.45 -5.39 10.47
C LYS A 69 -2.40 -6.89 10.24
N SER A 70 -3.55 -7.58 10.25
CA SER A 70 -3.61 -9.03 9.98
C SER A 70 -3.20 -9.34 8.55
N ASN A 71 -3.66 -8.54 7.58
CA ASN A 71 -3.31 -8.71 6.16
C ASN A 71 -1.83 -8.35 5.89
N ARG A 72 -1.31 -7.30 6.53
CA ARG A 72 0.14 -7.01 6.48
C ARG A 72 0.96 -8.18 7.04
N ASN A 73 0.53 -8.76 8.16
CA ASN A 73 1.23 -9.90 8.77
C ASN A 73 1.13 -11.17 7.93
N TYR A 74 0.06 -11.35 7.17
CA TYR A 74 -0.03 -12.42 6.17
C TYR A 74 1.09 -12.28 5.12
N PHE A 75 1.27 -11.08 4.56
CA PHE A 75 2.37 -10.82 3.62
C PHE A 75 3.75 -11.03 4.25
N GLU A 76 3.94 -10.60 5.50
CA GLU A 76 5.17 -10.84 6.24
C GLU A 76 5.46 -12.33 6.42
N GLY A 77 4.44 -13.13 6.73
CA GLY A 77 4.58 -14.57 6.94
C GLY A 77 4.98 -15.36 5.69
N LEU A 78 4.83 -14.76 4.50
CA LEU A 78 5.22 -15.41 3.25
C LEU A 78 6.74 -15.60 3.15
N LYS A 79 7.54 -14.77 3.82
CA LYS A 79 9.00 -14.95 3.88
C LYS A 79 9.41 -16.29 4.51
N ASP A 80 8.59 -16.79 5.44
CA ASP A 80 8.84 -18.03 6.17
C ASP A 80 8.14 -19.23 5.53
N SER A 81 6.92 -19.04 5.00
CA SER A 81 6.11 -20.11 4.43
C SER A 81 6.41 -20.43 2.97
N GLY A 82 6.80 -19.42 2.18
CA GLY A 82 7.05 -19.57 0.74
C GLY A 82 5.85 -20.08 -0.07
N GLN A 83 4.62 -19.99 0.45
CA GLN A 83 3.45 -20.63 -0.15
C GLN A 83 2.99 -19.97 -1.45
N THR A 84 3.20 -18.66 -1.59
CA THR A 84 2.81 -17.89 -2.77
C THR A 84 3.59 -16.58 -2.84
N TYR A 85 3.48 -15.90 -3.98
CA TYR A 85 3.98 -14.54 -4.17
C TYR A 85 2.80 -13.58 -4.01
N ALA A 86 2.79 -12.77 -2.97
CA ALA A 86 1.75 -11.78 -2.74
C ALA A 86 2.22 -10.65 -1.84
N SER A 87 1.84 -9.41 -2.18
CA SER A 87 2.03 -8.22 -1.36
C SER A 87 1.21 -7.06 -1.90
N SER A 88 1.24 -5.93 -1.20
CA SER A 88 0.67 -4.66 -1.64
C SER A 88 1.52 -3.51 -1.11
N HIS A 89 1.51 -2.36 -1.78
CA HIS A 89 2.18 -1.18 -1.27
C HIS A 89 1.49 -0.64 -0.03
N PHE A 90 0.15 -0.59 -0.08
CA PHE A 90 -0.67 -0.06 1.00
C PHE A 90 -1.81 -0.99 1.34
N ILE A 91 -2.26 -0.92 2.59
CA ILE A 91 -3.49 -1.56 3.07
C ILE A 91 -4.31 -0.51 3.81
N VAL A 92 -5.58 -0.35 3.41
CA VAL A 92 -6.56 0.48 4.11
C VAL A 92 -7.45 -0.39 4.97
N GLY A 93 -7.50 -0.11 6.26
CA GLY A 93 -8.19 -0.92 7.26
C GLY A 93 -9.64 -0.51 7.51
N LEU A 94 -10.32 -1.28 8.37
CA LEU A 94 -11.74 -1.08 8.70
C LEU A 94 -12.04 0.20 9.48
N LYS A 95 -11.05 0.80 10.13
CA LYS A 95 -11.17 2.07 10.86
C LYS A 95 -10.59 3.24 10.06
N GLY A 96 -10.25 3.02 8.78
CA GLY A 96 -9.58 3.98 7.94
C GLY A 96 -8.06 4.07 8.14
N GLU A 97 -7.50 3.23 9.02
CA GLU A 97 -6.04 3.17 9.19
C GLU A 97 -5.34 2.73 7.90
N ILE A 98 -4.24 3.40 7.57
CA ILE A 98 -3.41 3.10 6.40
C ILE A 98 -2.09 2.50 6.88
N ILE A 99 -1.69 1.37 6.30
CA ILE A 99 -0.38 0.76 6.51
C ILE A 99 0.38 0.73 5.19
N GLN A 100 1.58 1.32 5.16
CA GLN A 100 2.52 1.14 4.07
C GLN A 100 3.34 -0.13 4.32
N CYS A 101 3.28 -1.08 3.38
CA CYS A 101 3.96 -2.38 3.46
C CYS A 101 5.21 -2.45 2.58
N ILE A 102 5.24 -1.72 1.46
CA ILE A 102 6.34 -1.69 0.50
C ILE A 102 6.61 -0.23 0.11
N PRO A 103 7.88 0.19 -0.02
CA PRO A 103 8.21 1.52 -0.56
C PRO A 103 7.65 1.72 -1.96
N SER A 104 7.24 2.95 -2.30
CA SER A 104 6.68 3.27 -3.64
C SER A 104 7.68 3.09 -4.79
N ARG A 105 8.97 2.99 -4.48
CA ARG A 105 10.05 2.74 -5.44
C ARG A 105 10.39 1.26 -5.66
N GLU A 106 9.65 0.35 -5.03
CA GLU A 106 9.81 -1.10 -5.18
C GLU A 106 8.53 -1.70 -5.75
N ILE A 107 8.60 -2.80 -6.51
CA ILE A 107 7.40 -3.49 -6.97
C ILE A 107 6.75 -4.29 -5.84
N ALA A 108 5.40 -4.41 -5.91
CA ALA A 108 4.63 -5.34 -5.10
C ALA A 108 4.08 -6.46 -5.98
N TYR A 109 3.87 -7.65 -5.42
CA TYR A 109 3.24 -8.77 -6.11
C TYR A 109 1.71 -8.75 -5.91
N ALA A 110 1.02 -7.87 -6.63
CA ALA A 110 -0.43 -7.65 -6.48
C ALA A 110 -1.21 -7.74 -7.80
N SER A 111 -0.66 -7.18 -8.87
CA SER A 111 -1.39 -6.75 -10.07
C SER A 111 -0.89 -7.42 -11.36
N ASN A 112 -0.30 -8.61 -11.25
CA ASN A 112 0.23 -9.39 -12.37
C ASN A 112 1.22 -8.60 -13.24
N GLU A 113 0.95 -8.45 -14.55
CA GLU A 113 1.80 -7.68 -15.48
C GLU A 113 1.88 -6.20 -15.13
N ARG A 114 0.94 -5.67 -14.35
CA ARG A 114 0.96 -4.28 -13.89
C ARG A 114 1.78 -4.07 -12.60
N ASN A 115 2.43 -5.13 -12.07
CA ASN A 115 3.36 -4.96 -10.95
C ASN A 115 4.54 -4.06 -11.28
N GLU A 116 4.95 -4.02 -12.56
CA GLU A 116 6.15 -3.32 -13.02
C GLU A 116 5.94 -1.82 -13.18
N ASP A 117 4.69 -1.33 -13.15
CA ASP A 117 4.37 0.06 -13.43
C ASP A 117 3.24 0.66 -12.59
N THR A 118 2.78 -0.02 -11.53
CA THR A 118 1.70 0.49 -10.69
C THR A 118 1.95 0.36 -9.19
N LEU A 119 1.32 1.25 -8.43
CA LEU A 119 1.14 1.05 -6.99
C LEU A 119 -0.15 0.25 -6.75
N SER A 120 -0.17 -0.55 -5.69
CA SER A 120 -1.32 -1.36 -5.30
C SER A 120 -1.83 -0.97 -3.91
N ILE A 121 -3.16 -0.91 -3.77
CA ILE A 121 -3.83 -0.65 -2.51
C ILE A 121 -4.80 -1.79 -2.23
N GLU A 122 -4.56 -2.54 -1.15
CA GLU A 122 -5.50 -3.51 -0.62
C GLU A 122 -6.48 -2.84 0.34
N THR A 123 -7.76 -3.19 0.26
CA THR A 123 -8.79 -2.63 1.12
C THR A 123 -9.47 -3.71 1.96
N CYS A 124 -9.57 -3.45 3.25
CA CYS A 124 -10.35 -4.28 4.17
C CYS A 124 -11.85 -4.00 3.99
N HIS A 125 -12.67 -5.00 4.24
CA HIS A 125 -14.13 -4.91 4.19
C HIS A 125 -14.78 -5.70 5.33
N PRO A 126 -15.93 -5.26 5.87
CA PRO A 126 -16.50 -5.82 7.08
C PRO A 126 -17.11 -7.21 6.90
N ASP A 127 -17.64 -7.53 5.71
CA ASP A 127 -18.44 -8.73 5.48
C ASP A 127 -18.28 -9.29 4.05
N GLU A 128 -18.96 -10.39 3.76
CA GLU A 128 -18.90 -11.13 2.48
C GLU A 128 -19.39 -10.33 1.26
N SER A 129 -20.08 -9.20 1.46
CA SER A 129 -20.48 -8.34 0.34
C SER A 129 -19.31 -7.69 -0.35
N GLY A 130 -18.17 -7.57 0.34
CA GLY A 130 -16.98 -6.86 -0.13
C GLY A 130 -17.15 -5.34 -0.15
N ARG A 131 -18.29 -4.81 0.34
CA ARG A 131 -18.53 -3.36 0.40
C ARG A 131 -17.73 -2.73 1.53
N TYR A 132 -17.24 -1.53 1.26
CA TYR A 132 -16.49 -0.77 2.26
C TYR A 132 -17.45 -0.07 3.23
N ASN A 133 -17.03 0.04 4.49
CA ASN A 133 -17.64 1.01 5.39
C ASN A 133 -17.11 2.42 5.08
N GLN A 134 -17.72 3.44 5.67
CA GLN A 134 -17.39 4.84 5.36
C GLN A 134 -15.94 5.17 5.68
N ALA A 135 -15.39 4.72 6.82
CA ALA A 135 -14.02 5.02 7.21
C ALA A 135 -12.99 4.43 6.23
N THR A 136 -13.19 3.18 5.79
CA THR A 136 -12.35 2.56 4.76
C THR A 136 -12.45 3.32 3.43
N TYR A 137 -13.67 3.68 3.03
CA TYR A 137 -13.90 4.39 1.76
C TYR A 137 -13.24 5.76 1.75
N ASP A 138 -13.43 6.56 2.81
CA ASP A 138 -12.87 7.91 2.91
C ASP A 138 -11.34 7.89 2.85
N SER A 139 -10.70 6.99 3.61
CA SER A 139 -9.25 6.85 3.59
C SER A 139 -8.73 6.29 2.27
N LEU A 140 -9.49 5.42 1.60
CA LEU A 140 -9.13 4.94 0.26
C LEU A 140 -9.15 6.07 -0.76
N VAL A 141 -10.17 6.94 -0.74
CA VAL A 141 -10.25 8.14 -1.60
C VAL A 141 -9.08 9.07 -1.33
N GLU A 142 -8.84 9.40 -0.05
CA GLU A 142 -7.78 10.31 0.36
C GLU A 142 -6.39 9.81 -0.07
N LEU A 143 -6.06 8.55 0.23
CA LEU A 143 -4.79 7.94 -0.15
C LEU A 143 -4.62 7.91 -1.67
N THR A 144 -5.66 7.48 -2.40
CA THR A 144 -5.60 7.36 -3.87
C THR A 144 -5.43 8.73 -4.53
N ALA A 145 -6.17 9.75 -4.07
CA ALA A 145 -6.05 11.11 -4.59
C ALA A 145 -4.65 11.70 -4.33
N TRP A 146 -4.13 11.49 -3.12
CA TRP A 146 -2.79 11.95 -2.77
C TRP A 146 -1.71 11.26 -3.61
N LEU A 147 -1.80 9.93 -3.80
CA LEU A 147 -0.87 9.19 -4.68
C LEU A 147 -0.97 9.67 -6.14
N CYS A 148 -2.18 9.90 -6.65
CA CYS A 148 -2.35 10.46 -7.99
C CYS A 148 -1.65 11.83 -8.11
N HIS A 149 -1.89 12.74 -7.17
CA HIS A 149 -1.22 14.05 -7.15
C HIS A 149 0.31 13.89 -7.08
N LYS A 150 0.81 13.00 -6.23
CA LYS A 150 2.24 12.75 -6.01
C LYS A 150 2.96 12.23 -7.26
N PHE A 151 2.31 11.39 -8.05
CA PHE A 151 2.88 10.74 -9.22
C PHE A 151 2.39 11.31 -10.56
N ASP A 152 1.75 12.49 -10.55
CA ASP A 152 1.20 13.18 -11.73
C ASP A 152 0.22 12.29 -12.55
N LEU A 153 -0.67 11.62 -11.81
CA LEU A 153 -1.71 10.75 -12.35
C LEU A 153 -3.08 11.43 -12.29
N GLN A 154 -4.00 10.94 -13.11
CA GLN A 154 -5.41 11.33 -13.09
C GLN A 154 -6.27 10.20 -12.52
N SER A 155 -7.51 10.47 -12.15
CA SER A 155 -8.43 9.42 -11.70
C SER A 155 -8.71 8.34 -12.76
N THR A 156 -8.40 8.59 -14.02
CA THR A 156 -8.45 7.62 -15.13
C THR A 156 -7.30 6.60 -15.09
N ASP A 157 -6.20 6.93 -14.41
CA ASP A 157 -5.06 6.02 -14.22
C ASP A 157 -5.24 5.10 -13.00
N VAL A 158 -6.37 5.29 -12.30
CA VAL A 158 -6.79 4.38 -11.21
C VAL A 158 -7.67 3.29 -11.81
N ILE A 159 -7.25 2.03 -11.63
CA ILE A 159 -7.90 0.86 -12.22
C ILE A 159 -8.17 -0.19 -11.13
N ARG A 160 -9.07 -1.14 -11.43
CA ARG A 160 -9.34 -2.31 -10.59
C ARG A 160 -8.40 -3.45 -10.99
N HIS A 161 -8.08 -4.35 -10.11
CA HIS A 161 -7.43 -5.62 -10.48
C HIS A 161 -8.24 -6.39 -11.54
N TYR A 162 -9.56 -6.23 -11.52
CA TYR A 162 -10.46 -6.74 -12.55
C TYR A 162 -10.09 -6.26 -13.97
N ASP A 163 -9.71 -4.99 -14.11
CA ASP A 163 -9.36 -4.40 -15.40
C ASP A 163 -8.03 -4.95 -15.96
N VAL A 164 -7.21 -5.55 -15.09
CA VAL A 164 -5.94 -6.21 -15.47
C VAL A 164 -6.18 -7.67 -15.86
N THR A 165 -6.95 -8.42 -15.07
CA THR A 165 -6.98 -9.90 -15.17
C THR A 165 -8.37 -10.49 -15.37
N GLY A 166 -9.44 -9.71 -15.22
CA GLY A 166 -10.83 -10.20 -15.18
C GLY A 166 -11.23 -10.84 -13.83
N LYS A 167 -10.32 -10.90 -12.84
CA LYS A 167 -10.65 -11.36 -11.49
C LYS A 167 -11.65 -10.41 -10.81
N ILE A 168 -12.66 -10.94 -10.11
CA ILE A 168 -13.60 -10.12 -9.34
C ILE A 168 -12.88 -9.48 -8.15
N CYS A 169 -12.20 -8.37 -8.40
CA CYS A 169 -11.38 -7.64 -7.42
C CYS A 169 -11.20 -6.16 -7.84
N PRO A 170 -11.59 -5.20 -6.97
CA PRO A 170 -12.33 -5.42 -5.73
C PRO A 170 -13.81 -5.71 -6.00
N LYS A 171 -14.38 -6.64 -5.22
CA LYS A 171 -15.74 -7.13 -5.46
C LYS A 171 -16.79 -6.02 -5.53
N ALA A 172 -16.78 -5.10 -4.57
CA ALA A 172 -17.75 -4.01 -4.52
C ALA A 172 -17.77 -3.14 -5.78
N PHE A 173 -16.61 -2.86 -6.36
CA PHE A 173 -16.48 -2.02 -7.54
C PHE A 173 -16.63 -2.77 -8.86
N VAL A 174 -16.55 -4.10 -8.85
CA VAL A 174 -16.81 -4.93 -10.03
C VAL A 174 -18.30 -5.23 -10.16
N GLU A 175 -18.99 -5.51 -9.04
CA GLU A 175 -20.41 -5.82 -9.03
C GLU A 175 -21.30 -4.56 -9.12
N ASP A 176 -20.76 -3.37 -8.85
CA ASP A 176 -21.45 -2.09 -8.88
C ASP A 176 -20.61 -1.04 -9.63
N GLU A 177 -20.83 -0.93 -10.93
CA GLU A 177 -20.11 0.03 -11.80
C GLU A 177 -20.40 1.48 -11.41
N GLN A 178 -21.60 1.77 -10.85
CA GLN A 178 -21.90 3.14 -10.40
C GLN A 178 -21.07 3.50 -9.16
N ALA A 179 -20.84 2.55 -8.26
CA ALA A 179 -19.95 2.75 -7.12
C ALA A 179 -18.49 2.97 -7.57
N TRP A 180 -18.03 2.24 -8.60
CA TRP A 180 -16.72 2.45 -9.19
C TRP A 180 -16.56 3.85 -9.81
N GLU A 181 -17.50 4.27 -10.63
CA GLU A 181 -17.49 5.59 -11.23
C GLU A 181 -17.63 6.72 -10.19
N GLN A 182 -18.39 6.48 -9.10
CA GLN A 182 -18.44 7.45 -8.01
C GLN A 182 -17.08 7.56 -7.30
N PHE A 183 -16.43 6.44 -7.01
CA PHE A 183 -15.08 6.43 -6.42
C PHE A 183 -14.09 7.23 -7.28
N ARG A 184 -14.06 7.03 -8.57
CA ARG A 184 -13.18 7.78 -9.49
C ARG A 184 -13.47 9.28 -9.49
N ARG A 185 -14.76 9.68 -9.41
CA ARG A 185 -15.12 11.12 -9.27
C ARG A 185 -14.64 11.68 -7.93
N ASP A 186 -14.77 10.94 -6.84
CA ASP A 186 -14.33 11.38 -5.52
C ASP A 186 -12.81 11.49 -5.45
N VAL A 187 -12.08 10.56 -6.08
CA VAL A 187 -10.61 10.65 -6.24
C VAL A 187 -10.22 11.90 -7.04
N GLN A 188 -10.91 12.17 -8.19
CA GLN A 188 -10.62 13.38 -8.97
C GLN A 188 -10.87 14.64 -8.18
N ALA A 189 -11.97 14.71 -7.44
CA ALA A 189 -12.25 15.84 -6.55
C ALA A 189 -11.20 16.01 -5.43
N GLY A 190 -10.60 14.90 -4.99
CA GLY A 190 -9.46 14.91 -4.06
C GLY A 190 -8.19 15.47 -4.70
N ILE A 191 -7.86 15.04 -5.92
CA ILE A 191 -6.72 15.55 -6.69
C ILE A 191 -6.85 17.07 -6.92
N ASP A 192 -8.02 17.52 -7.33
CA ASP A 192 -8.29 18.94 -7.61
C ASP A 192 -8.14 19.84 -6.37
N LYS A 193 -8.28 19.28 -5.16
CA LYS A 193 -8.05 20.01 -3.90
C LYS A 193 -6.58 20.10 -3.49
N LEU A 194 -5.75 19.22 -4.02
CA LEU A 194 -4.30 19.17 -3.73
C LEU A 194 -3.48 19.99 -4.74
N ALA A 195 -4.08 20.31 -5.90
CA ALA A 195 -3.48 21.12 -6.96
C ALA A 195 -3.51 22.63 -6.62
#